data_dbfd71d731cb081e8839b3dcc2fb2916
#
_entry.id   dbfd71d731cb081e8839b3dcc2fb2916
#
_cell.length_a   1.000
_cell.length_b   1.000
_cell.length_c   1.000
_cell.angle_alpha   90.00
_cell.angle_beta   90.00
_cell.angle_gamma   90.00
#
_symmetry.space_group_name_H-M   'P 1'
#
loop_
_entity.id
_entity.type
_entity.pdbx_description
1 polymer ?
#
loop_
_entity_poly.entity_id
_entity_poly.type
_entity_poly.pdbx_seq_one_letter_code
_entity_poly.pdbx_strand_id
1 'polypeptide(L)'
;MKNTYKLILFLLLITQASFGQDVKGYIKDAESKEALAGVNVFYKDKGGTRGTVSDINGYYELKVTDGDAVLTFSYLGYETLSVPV
;
A
#
# COMPACT_ATOMS: atom_id res chain seq x y z
N MET A 1 7.11 25.16 -2.23
CA MET A 1 7.19 24.69 -2.00
C MET A 1 7.10 23.84 -1.90
N LYS A 2 7.29 23.28 -1.76
CA LYS A 2 7.24 22.44 -1.74
C LYS A 2 6.96 21.74 -0.97
N ASN A 3 6.37 21.36 -0.58
CA ASN A 3 6.11 20.53 0.17
C ASN A 3 5.73 19.29 -0.15
N THR A 4 6.46 18.56 -0.55
CA THR A 4 6.20 17.25 -0.96
C THR A 4 6.31 16.36 0.19
N TYR A 5 5.25 15.87 0.61
CA TYR A 5 5.26 14.92 1.65
C TYR A 5 5.49 13.58 1.05
N LYS A 6 6.50 12.95 1.47
CA LYS A 6 6.80 11.64 0.97
C LYS A 6 6.14 10.61 1.81
N LEU A 7 5.47 9.73 1.16
CA LEU A 7 4.85 8.61 1.80
C LEU A 7 5.94 7.59 2.07
N ILE A 8 6.24 7.33 3.30
CA ILE A 8 7.10 6.23 3.60
C ILE A 8 6.26 5.02 3.83
N LEU A 9 6.48 4.08 3.01
CA LEU A 9 5.87 2.80 3.14
C LEU A 9 6.78 1.93 3.96
N PHE A 10 6.38 1.65 5.16
CA PHE A 10 7.04 0.64 5.92
C PHE A 10 6.39 -0.66 5.56
N LEU A 11 6.95 -1.29 4.59
CA LEU A 11 6.46 -2.58 4.19
C LEU A 11 7.11 -3.60 5.06
N LEU A 12 6.38 -4.06 6.02
CA LEU A 12 6.75 -5.28 6.65
C LEU A 12 6.21 -6.37 5.77
N LEU A 13 7.03 -6.78 4.85
CA LEU A 13 6.64 -7.82 3.95
C LEU A 13 6.87 -9.14 4.63
N ILE A 14 5.82 -9.71 5.06
CA ILE A 14 5.87 -11.10 5.44
C ILE A 14 5.59 -11.86 4.16
N THR A 15 6.64 -12.26 3.51
CA THR A 15 6.49 -13.02 2.31
C THR A 15 6.20 -14.44 2.68
N GLN A 16 5.02 -14.82 2.38
CA GLN A 16 4.66 -16.20 2.42
C GLN A 16 4.68 -16.71 1.00
N ALA A 17 5.53 -17.63 0.73
CA ALA A 17 5.59 -18.20 -0.60
C ALA A 17 4.43 -19.16 -0.75
N SER A 18 3.31 -18.67 -1.17
CA SER A 18 2.17 -19.53 -1.42
C SER A 18 1.30 -18.88 -2.45
N PHE A 19 0.38 -19.64 -2.99
CA PHE A 19 -0.54 -19.13 -3.98
C PHE A 19 -1.54 -18.22 -3.32
N GLY A 20 -1.92 -17.13 -3.98
CA GLY A 20 -2.90 -16.23 -3.43
C GLY A 20 -2.39 -15.61 -2.15
N GLN A 21 -1.35 -14.82 -2.27
CA GLN A 21 -0.71 -14.23 -1.11
C GLN A 21 -1.50 -13.06 -0.59
N ASP A 22 -1.57 -12.94 0.72
CA ASP A 22 -2.05 -11.73 1.34
C ASP A 22 -0.86 -10.81 1.53
N VAL A 23 -0.98 -9.61 1.00
CA VAL A 23 0.02 -8.57 1.20
C VAL A 23 -0.43 -7.73 2.37
N LYS A 24 0.44 -7.57 3.35
CA LYS A 24 0.12 -6.85 4.58
C LYS A 24 1.22 -5.85 4.86
N GLY A 25 0.86 -4.77 5.50
CA GLY A 25 1.86 -3.80 5.87
C GLY A 25 1.29 -2.64 6.64
N TYR A 26 2.16 -1.71 6.98
CA TYR A 26 1.79 -0.51 7.69
C TYR A 26 2.26 0.69 6.89
N ILE A 27 1.46 1.73 6.89
CA ILE A 27 1.75 2.95 6.16
C ILE A 27 1.90 4.07 7.15
N LYS A 28 3.01 4.78 7.05
CA LYS A 28 3.31 5.88 7.95
C LYS A 28 3.81 7.08 7.18
N ASP A 29 3.59 8.25 7.76
CA ASP A 29 4.15 9.47 7.21
C ASP A 29 5.67 9.44 7.33
N ALA A 30 6.34 9.86 6.28
CA ALA A 30 7.79 9.77 6.22
C ALA A 30 8.46 10.59 7.31
N GLU A 31 7.89 11.72 7.63
CA GLU A 31 8.53 12.64 8.55
C GLU A 31 8.04 12.47 9.96
N SER A 32 6.74 12.44 10.15
CA SER A 32 6.18 12.38 11.50
C SER A 32 6.17 10.98 12.05
N LYS A 33 6.25 9.97 11.18
CA LYS A 33 6.18 8.56 11.57
C LYS A 33 4.80 8.17 12.08
N GLU A 34 3.82 9.02 11.86
CA GLU A 34 2.47 8.72 12.31
C GLU A 34 1.78 7.82 11.31
N ALA A 35 0.91 6.97 11.84
CA ALA A 35 0.14 6.06 11.00
C ALA A 35 -0.81 6.85 10.12
N LEU A 36 -0.98 6.40 8.89
CA LEU A 36 -1.87 7.04 7.95
C LEU A 36 -3.07 6.17 7.68
N ALA A 37 -4.23 6.65 8.10
CA ALA A 37 -5.49 5.97 7.86
C ALA A 37 -6.09 6.48 6.56
N GLY A 38 -6.76 5.61 5.83
CA GLY A 38 -7.48 6.03 4.63
C GLY A 38 -6.64 6.04 3.37
N VAL A 39 -5.46 5.44 3.39
CA VAL A 39 -4.64 5.35 2.19
C VAL A 39 -5.21 4.26 1.29
N ASN A 40 -5.38 4.59 0.03
CA ASN A 40 -5.85 3.63 -0.95
C ASN A 40 -4.71 2.75 -1.41
N VAL A 41 -4.90 1.43 -1.31
CA VAL A 41 -3.91 0.46 -1.75
C VAL A 41 -4.59 -0.42 -2.78
N PHE A 42 -4.09 -0.44 -4.00
CA PHE A 42 -4.81 -1.16 -5.04
C PHE A 42 -3.85 -1.68 -6.10
N TYR A 43 -4.34 -2.63 -6.87
CA TYR A 43 -3.65 -3.11 -8.07
C TYR A 43 -4.68 -3.46 -9.12
N LYS A 44 -4.23 -3.53 -10.35
CA LYS A 44 -5.10 -3.90 -11.46
C LYS A 44 -4.74 -5.28 -11.95
N ASP A 45 -5.77 -6.05 -12.23
CA ASP A 45 -5.59 -7.35 -12.87
C ASP A 45 -6.56 -7.45 -14.03
N LYS A 46 -6.66 -8.63 -14.61
CA LYS A 46 -7.51 -8.81 -15.77
C LYS A 46 -8.98 -8.60 -15.47
N GLY A 47 -9.36 -8.81 -14.24
CA GLY A 47 -10.74 -8.64 -13.84
C GLY A 47 -11.08 -7.24 -13.40
N GLY A 48 -10.11 -6.32 -13.33
CA GLY A 48 -10.35 -4.96 -12.95
C GLY A 48 -9.42 -4.53 -11.83
N THR A 49 -9.88 -3.57 -11.03
CA THR A 49 -9.09 -3.03 -9.93
C THR A 49 -9.51 -3.67 -8.64
N ARG A 50 -8.53 -4.10 -7.86
CA ARG A 50 -8.76 -4.65 -6.53
C ARG A 50 -7.98 -3.83 -5.53
N GLY A 51 -8.61 -3.51 -4.40
CA GLY A 51 -7.93 -2.67 -3.46
C GLY A 51 -8.50 -2.73 -2.07
N THR A 52 -7.83 -2.02 -1.19
CA THR A 52 -8.23 -1.88 0.19
C THR A 52 -7.83 -0.49 0.66
N VAL A 53 -8.15 -0.20 1.92
CA VAL A 53 -7.87 1.10 2.52
C VAL A 53 -7.22 0.83 3.87
N SER A 54 -6.19 1.60 4.20
CA SER A 54 -5.52 1.42 5.48
C SER A 54 -6.43 1.85 6.63
N ASP A 55 -6.27 1.20 7.75
CA ASP A 55 -7.10 1.48 8.92
C ASP A 55 -6.43 2.55 9.80
N ILE A 56 -7.00 2.77 10.97
CA ILE A 56 -6.55 3.83 11.86
C ILE A 56 -5.12 3.65 12.31
N ASN A 57 -4.63 2.44 12.27
CA ASN A 57 -3.24 2.15 12.63
C ASN A 57 -2.31 2.16 11.42
N GLY A 58 -2.84 2.53 10.26
CA GLY A 58 -2.07 2.50 9.03
C GLY A 58 -1.90 1.11 8.46
N TYR A 59 -2.59 0.15 9.02
CA TYR A 59 -2.46 -1.23 8.60
C TYR A 59 -3.35 -1.51 7.40
N TYR A 60 -2.82 -2.23 6.43
CA TYR A 60 -3.60 -2.68 5.30
C TYR A 60 -3.33 -4.15 5.03
N GLU A 61 -4.29 -4.78 4.42
CA GLU A 61 -4.18 -6.17 4.03
C GLU A 61 -4.94 -6.35 2.73
N LEU A 62 -4.30 -6.94 1.74
CA LEU A 62 -4.89 -7.08 0.42
C LEU A 62 -4.50 -8.44 -0.14
N LYS A 63 -5.51 -9.18 -0.59
CA LYS A 63 -5.26 -10.46 -1.21
C LYS A 63 -4.86 -10.23 -2.66
N VAL A 64 -3.71 -10.69 -3.04
CA VAL A 64 -3.17 -10.52 -4.39
C VAL A 64 -3.09 -11.88 -5.04
N THR A 65 -3.78 -12.02 -6.15
CA THR A 65 -3.81 -13.28 -6.89
C THR A 65 -2.92 -13.27 -8.10
N ASP A 66 -2.29 -12.14 -8.39
CA ASP A 66 -1.44 -11.99 -9.56
C ASP A 66 -0.02 -11.73 -9.07
N GLY A 67 0.91 -12.63 -9.39
CA GLY A 67 2.29 -12.50 -8.96
C GLY A 67 3.02 -11.33 -9.58
N ASP A 68 2.50 -10.77 -10.67
CA ASP A 68 3.10 -9.63 -11.33
C ASP A 68 2.42 -8.32 -10.94
N ALA A 69 1.62 -8.33 -9.91
CA ALA A 69 0.88 -7.15 -9.51
C ALA A 69 1.83 -6.04 -9.07
N VAL A 70 1.42 -4.82 -9.37
CA VAL A 70 2.09 -3.63 -8.87
C VAL A 70 1.10 -2.93 -7.96
N LEU A 71 1.45 -2.81 -6.70
CA LEU A 71 0.59 -2.14 -5.74
C LEU A 71 0.79 -0.64 -5.85
N THR A 72 -0.31 0.08 -5.88
CA THR A 72 -0.27 1.54 -5.89
C THR A 72 -0.86 2.04 -4.60
N PHE A 73 -0.16 2.97 -3.98
CA PHE A 73 -0.57 3.61 -2.74
C PHE A 73 -0.87 5.06 -3.06
N SER A 74 -2.08 5.48 -2.74
CA SER A 74 -2.55 6.82 -3.10
C SER A 74 -3.23 7.46 -1.91
N TYR A 75 -2.85 8.68 -1.60
CA TYR A 75 -3.44 9.40 -0.50
C TYR A 75 -3.34 10.88 -0.80
N LEU A 76 -4.40 11.59 -0.45
CA LEU A 76 -4.47 13.02 -0.75
C LEU A 76 -3.35 13.76 -0.05
N GLY A 77 -2.62 14.57 -0.79
CA GLY A 77 -1.52 15.33 -0.23
C GLY A 77 -0.18 14.62 -0.24
N TYR A 78 -0.13 13.39 -0.76
CA TYR A 78 1.10 12.61 -0.83
C TYR A 78 1.36 12.17 -2.25
N GLU A 79 2.62 11.92 -2.53
CA GLU A 79 2.98 11.36 -3.82
C GLU A 79 2.50 9.93 -3.92
N THR A 80 2.01 9.59 -5.10
CA THR A 80 1.58 8.22 -5.35
C THR A 80 2.82 7.32 -5.41
N LEU A 81 2.73 6.18 -4.77
CA LEU A 81 3.83 5.23 -4.71
C LEU A 81 3.39 3.91 -5.31
N SER A 82 4.23 3.34 -6.17
CA SER A 82 3.95 2.05 -6.78
C SER A 82 5.08 1.09 -6.44
N VAL A 83 4.70 -0.09 -5.98
CA VAL A 83 5.66 -1.08 -5.52
C VAL A 83 5.28 -2.43 -6.09
N PRO A 84 6.20 -3.13 -6.76
CA PRO A 84 5.90 -4.48 -7.23
C PRO A 84 5.76 -5.43 -6.05
N VAL A 85 4.87 -6.37 -6.24
CA VAL A 85 4.62 -7.37 -5.21
C VAL A 85 5.74 -8.39 -5.14
#